data_1479872e38cba1fd296c2015dbfbd312
#
_entry.id   1479872e38cba1fd296c2015dbfbd312
#
_cell.length_a   1.000
_cell.length_b   1.000
_cell.length_c   1.000
_cell.angle_alpha   90.00
_cell.angle_beta   90.00
_cell.angle_gamma   90.00
#
_symmetry.space_group_name_H-M   'P 1'
#
loop_
_entity.id
_entity.type
_entity.pdbx_description
1 polymer ?
#
loop_
_entity_poly.entity_id
_entity_poly.type
_entity_poly.pdbx_seq_one_letter_code
_entity_poly.pdbx_strand_id
1 'polypeptide(L)'
;MKIVLAGPPRSGKSCLRQGLKDAVRRIPGAPYPYIITACPDGEGAWFQETVSADPTLAAACKAAYKAKFTPQFVGRVAASVERCTEPLTLVDIGGIPSAENEAICASATHAVLLAGDLGRLPEWREFCRKVGLVVVAEIHSGYHGTEDTVVGLGDDGILRGSVHHLERGEPNHERPMVRVLAELLVRMATVEEQK
;
A
#
# COMPACT_ATOMS: atom_id res chain seq x y z
N MET A 1 7.64 -12.78 3.40
CA MET A 1 7.37 -11.40 3.86
C MET A 1 6.06 -10.88 3.26
N LYS A 2 5.15 -10.33 4.08
CA LYS A 2 3.85 -9.80 3.63
C LYS A 2 3.74 -8.33 4.00
N ILE A 3 3.66 -7.46 2.98
CA ILE A 3 3.76 -6.01 3.13
C ILE A 3 2.42 -5.36 2.78
N VAL A 4 1.85 -4.66 3.73
CA VAL A 4 0.62 -3.89 3.55
C VAL A 4 0.95 -2.52 2.96
N LEU A 5 0.30 -2.14 1.87
CA LEU A 5 0.29 -0.77 1.38
C LEU A 5 -0.87 -0.04 2.04
N ALA A 6 -0.54 0.82 3.01
CA ALA A 6 -1.50 1.51 3.86
C ALA A 6 -1.42 3.03 3.68
N GLY A 7 -2.52 3.71 4.00
CA GLY A 7 -2.62 5.15 3.87
C GLY A 7 -4.02 5.60 3.46
N PRO A 8 -4.32 6.90 3.55
CA PRO A 8 -5.65 7.45 3.27
C PRO A 8 -6.10 7.19 1.83
N PRO A 9 -7.41 7.38 1.55
CA PRO A 9 -7.92 7.32 0.18
C PRO A 9 -7.18 8.33 -0.71
N ARG A 10 -7.05 8.02 -2.00
CA ARG A 10 -6.41 8.89 -3.00
C ARG A 10 -4.93 9.19 -2.76
N SER A 11 -4.24 8.41 -1.93
CA SER A 11 -2.80 8.56 -1.73
C SER A 11 -1.93 7.89 -2.82
N GLY A 12 -2.54 7.30 -3.86
CA GLY A 12 -1.78 6.66 -4.94
C GLY A 12 -1.32 5.22 -4.65
N LYS A 13 -1.87 4.54 -3.61
CA LYS A 13 -1.48 3.16 -3.22
C LYS A 13 -1.48 2.18 -4.39
N SER A 14 -2.55 2.15 -5.19
CA SER A 14 -2.64 1.22 -6.32
C SER A 14 -1.64 1.53 -7.43
N CYS A 15 -1.29 2.81 -7.64
CA CYS A 15 -0.22 3.22 -8.57
C CYS A 15 1.14 2.81 -8.02
N LEU A 16 1.39 3.03 -6.72
CA LEU A 16 2.61 2.57 -6.04
C LEU A 16 2.73 1.04 -6.09
N ARG A 17 1.65 0.30 -5.83
CA ARG A 17 1.60 -1.16 -5.94
C ARG A 17 2.06 -1.64 -7.32
N GLN A 18 1.50 -1.04 -8.38
CA GLN A 18 1.88 -1.40 -9.75
C GLN A 18 3.34 -1.03 -10.03
N GLY A 19 3.76 0.18 -9.66
CA GLY A 19 5.14 0.63 -9.80
C GLY A 19 6.13 -0.30 -9.08
N LEU A 20 5.84 -0.71 -7.84
CA LEU A 20 6.66 -1.67 -7.08
C LEU A 20 6.72 -3.03 -7.76
N LYS A 21 5.57 -3.56 -8.20
CA LYS A 21 5.54 -4.83 -8.94
C LYS A 21 6.48 -4.79 -10.15
N ASP A 22 6.42 -3.72 -10.93
CA ASP A 22 7.21 -3.58 -12.13
C ASP A 22 8.68 -3.30 -11.82
N ALA A 23 9.00 -2.53 -10.78
CA ALA A 23 10.35 -2.27 -10.32
C ALA A 23 11.03 -3.55 -9.80
N VAL A 24 10.38 -4.30 -8.90
CA VAL A 24 10.92 -5.56 -8.36
C VAL A 24 11.21 -6.55 -9.46
N ARG A 25 10.33 -6.71 -10.45
CA ARG A 25 10.54 -7.62 -11.59
C ARG A 25 11.73 -7.27 -12.47
N ARG A 26 12.28 -6.06 -12.34
CA ARG A 26 13.49 -5.63 -13.06
C ARG A 26 14.77 -5.84 -12.27
N ILE A 27 14.68 -6.20 -10.99
CA ILE A 27 15.84 -6.48 -10.15
C ILE A 27 16.27 -7.94 -10.42
N PRO A 28 17.49 -8.18 -10.91
CA PRO A 28 17.97 -9.55 -11.16
C PRO A 28 17.96 -10.39 -9.87
N GLY A 29 17.41 -11.59 -9.95
CA GLY A 29 17.33 -12.52 -8.81
C GLY A 29 16.29 -12.17 -7.74
N ALA A 30 15.50 -11.11 -7.93
CA ALA A 30 14.44 -10.77 -7.01
C ALA A 30 13.30 -11.81 -7.04
N PRO A 31 12.66 -12.07 -5.88
CA PRO A 31 11.46 -12.90 -5.84
C PRO A 31 10.32 -12.25 -6.63
N TYR A 32 9.41 -13.06 -7.16
CA TYR A 32 8.22 -12.52 -7.81
C TYR A 32 7.34 -11.77 -6.80
N PRO A 33 6.99 -10.50 -7.05
CA PRO A 33 6.12 -9.74 -6.15
C PRO A 33 4.66 -10.18 -6.32
N TYR A 34 4.18 -11.02 -5.42
CA TYR A 34 2.79 -11.48 -5.42
C TYR A 34 1.87 -10.38 -4.92
N ILE A 35 0.73 -10.17 -5.59
CA ILE A 35 -0.21 -9.10 -5.26
C ILE A 35 -1.51 -9.68 -4.70
N ILE A 36 -1.93 -9.19 -3.53
CA ILE A 36 -3.27 -9.41 -2.98
C ILE A 36 -4.01 -8.07 -2.98
N THR A 37 -5.04 -7.96 -3.80
CA THR A 37 -5.93 -6.80 -3.79
C THR A 37 -6.99 -7.00 -2.73
N ALA A 38 -6.93 -6.20 -1.68
CA ALA A 38 -7.79 -6.29 -0.51
C ALA A 38 -8.88 -5.19 -0.48
N CYS A 39 -9.14 -4.57 -1.62
CA CYS A 39 -10.27 -3.66 -1.84
C CYS A 39 -11.36 -4.35 -2.65
N PRO A 40 -12.65 -4.29 -2.23
CA PRO A 40 -13.73 -5.01 -2.91
C PRO A 40 -14.09 -4.43 -4.29
N ASP A 41 -13.67 -3.23 -4.61
CA ASP A 41 -13.87 -2.56 -5.89
C ASP A 41 -12.80 -2.90 -6.94
N GLY A 42 -11.91 -3.84 -6.60
CA GLY A 42 -10.89 -4.40 -7.49
C GLY A 42 -9.80 -3.41 -7.88
N GLU A 43 -10.11 -2.16 -8.21
CA GLU A 43 -9.12 -1.17 -8.65
C GLU A 43 -9.30 0.25 -8.11
N GLY A 44 -10.35 0.53 -7.33
CA GLY A 44 -10.55 1.84 -6.65
C GLY A 44 -10.70 3.07 -7.58
N ALA A 45 -10.67 2.89 -8.90
CA ALA A 45 -10.70 3.99 -9.87
C ALA A 45 -12.09 4.58 -10.04
N TRP A 46 -13.06 3.72 -10.30
CA TRP A 46 -14.43 4.12 -10.58
C TRP A 46 -15.06 4.92 -9.43
N PHE A 47 -14.80 4.51 -8.20
CA PHE A 47 -15.26 5.21 -7.01
C PHE A 47 -14.66 6.62 -6.89
N GLN A 48 -13.37 6.77 -7.24
CA GLN A 48 -12.67 8.05 -7.12
C GLN A 48 -13.11 9.07 -8.18
N GLU A 49 -13.39 8.63 -9.38
CA GLU A 49 -13.91 9.49 -10.46
C GLU A 49 -15.30 10.01 -10.12
N THR A 50 -16.18 9.16 -9.59
CA THR A 50 -17.54 9.55 -9.20
C THR A 50 -17.56 10.51 -8.02
N VAL A 51 -16.74 10.31 -6.99
CA VAL A 51 -16.64 11.20 -5.81
C VAL A 51 -16.00 12.55 -6.13
N SER A 52 -15.16 12.63 -7.16
CA SER A 52 -14.54 13.88 -7.60
C SER A 52 -15.53 14.80 -8.32
N ALA A 53 -16.56 14.21 -8.92
CA ALA A 53 -17.57 14.96 -9.70
C ALA A 53 -18.71 15.52 -8.84
N ASP A 54 -19.07 14.88 -7.71
CA ASP A 54 -20.19 15.30 -6.86
C ASP A 54 -19.97 14.94 -5.37
N PRO A 55 -19.79 15.95 -4.48
CA PRO A 55 -19.64 15.74 -3.04
C PRO A 55 -20.85 15.10 -2.34
N THR A 56 -22.05 15.23 -2.89
CA THR A 56 -23.27 14.63 -2.32
C THR A 56 -23.32 13.12 -2.55
N LEU A 57 -22.73 12.66 -3.64
CA LEU A 57 -22.49 11.25 -3.92
C LEU A 57 -21.45 10.62 -2.98
N ALA A 58 -20.58 11.42 -2.35
CA ALA A 58 -19.53 10.91 -1.47
C ALA A 58 -20.07 10.11 -0.27
N ALA A 59 -21.19 10.53 0.33
CA ALA A 59 -21.83 9.82 1.45
C ALA A 59 -22.47 8.50 0.98
N ALA A 60 -23.20 8.53 -0.12
CA ALA A 60 -23.83 7.35 -0.73
C ALA A 60 -22.76 6.35 -1.19
N CYS A 61 -21.67 6.84 -1.77
CA CYS A 61 -20.53 6.02 -2.19
C CYS A 61 -19.76 5.41 -1.00
N LYS A 62 -19.60 6.12 0.14
CA LYS A 62 -19.04 5.55 1.37
C LYS A 62 -19.91 4.41 1.91
N ALA A 63 -21.24 4.56 1.88
CA ALA A 63 -22.15 3.51 2.29
C ALA A 63 -22.09 2.30 1.34
N ALA A 64 -22.05 2.52 0.03
CA ALA A 64 -21.90 1.48 -0.98
C ALA A 64 -20.52 0.77 -0.89
N TYR A 65 -19.45 1.50 -0.56
CA TYR A 65 -18.12 0.93 -0.31
C TYR A 65 -18.11 0.02 0.93
N LYS A 66 -18.71 0.49 2.05
CA LYS A 66 -18.87 -0.34 3.25
C LYS A 66 -19.70 -1.60 2.97
N ALA A 67 -20.74 -1.50 2.14
CA ALA A 67 -21.57 -2.64 1.76
C ALA A 67 -20.82 -3.73 0.96
N LYS A 68 -19.69 -3.37 0.32
CA LYS A 68 -18.83 -4.32 -0.42
C LYS A 68 -17.82 -5.05 0.48
N PHE A 69 -17.46 -4.52 1.64
CA PHE A 69 -16.67 -5.21 2.67
C PHE A 69 -17.56 -6.20 3.45
N THR A 70 -18.09 -7.18 2.75
CA THR A 70 -18.89 -8.24 3.41
C THR A 70 -17.98 -9.12 4.27
N PRO A 71 -18.50 -9.71 5.36
CA PRO A 71 -17.73 -10.67 6.17
C PRO A 71 -17.11 -11.81 5.35
N GLN A 72 -17.82 -12.26 4.30
CA GLN A 72 -17.32 -13.27 3.38
C GLN A 72 -16.13 -12.78 2.54
N PHE A 73 -16.17 -11.54 2.06
CA PHE A 73 -15.05 -10.94 1.34
C PHE A 73 -13.84 -10.80 2.27
N VAL A 74 -14.03 -10.21 3.45
CA VAL A 74 -12.98 -10.03 4.46
C VAL A 74 -12.36 -11.37 4.85
N GLY A 75 -13.17 -12.38 5.16
CA GLY A 75 -12.69 -13.71 5.52
C GLY A 75 -11.89 -14.38 4.39
N ARG A 76 -12.32 -14.26 3.13
CA ARG A 76 -11.57 -14.80 1.98
C ARG A 76 -10.22 -14.12 1.80
N VAL A 77 -10.18 -12.80 1.89
CA VAL A 77 -8.93 -12.03 1.70
C VAL A 77 -7.98 -12.29 2.87
N ALA A 78 -8.47 -12.26 4.11
CA ALA A 78 -7.67 -12.59 5.30
C ALA A 78 -7.05 -13.99 5.19
N ALA A 79 -7.84 -14.99 4.80
CA ALA A 79 -7.35 -16.35 4.57
C ALA A 79 -6.34 -16.43 3.39
N SER A 80 -6.49 -15.58 2.36
CA SER A 80 -5.50 -15.48 1.28
C SER A 80 -4.19 -14.90 1.75
N VAL A 81 -4.23 -13.84 2.57
CA VAL A 81 -3.03 -13.27 3.20
C VAL A 81 -2.36 -14.28 4.13
N GLU A 82 -3.13 -14.97 4.97
CA GLU A 82 -2.61 -15.98 5.91
C GLU A 82 -1.88 -17.10 5.18
N ARG A 83 -2.53 -17.70 4.19
CA ARG A 83 -2.01 -18.87 3.46
C ARG A 83 -0.96 -18.56 2.41
N CYS A 84 -0.75 -17.27 2.09
CA CYS A 84 0.25 -16.89 1.11
C CYS A 84 1.66 -17.21 1.64
N THR A 85 2.43 -17.98 0.89
CA THR A 85 3.81 -18.40 1.21
C THR A 85 4.84 -17.75 0.30
N GLU A 86 4.41 -16.87 -0.59
CA GLU A 86 5.31 -16.18 -1.51
C GLU A 86 6.34 -15.33 -0.76
N PRO A 87 7.62 -15.35 -1.16
CA PRO A 87 8.70 -14.63 -0.48
C PRO A 87 8.41 -13.13 -0.31
N LEU A 88 7.79 -12.52 -1.32
CA LEU A 88 7.41 -11.11 -1.32
C LEU A 88 5.95 -10.95 -1.74
N THR A 89 5.09 -10.56 -0.81
CA THR A 89 3.67 -10.31 -1.06
C THR A 89 3.32 -8.87 -0.75
N LEU A 90 2.68 -8.17 -1.68
CA LEU A 90 2.13 -6.84 -1.51
C LEU A 90 0.62 -6.92 -1.33
N VAL A 91 0.11 -6.40 -0.21
CA VAL A 91 -1.32 -6.38 0.14
C VAL A 91 -1.84 -4.95 0.02
N ASP A 92 -2.62 -4.66 -1.01
CA ASP A 92 -3.20 -3.32 -1.26
C ASP A 92 -4.55 -3.21 -0.55
N ILE A 93 -4.59 -2.51 0.59
CA ILE A 93 -5.77 -2.37 1.45
C ILE A 93 -6.56 -1.09 1.20
N GLY A 94 -7.78 -1.05 1.71
CA GLY A 94 -8.63 0.14 1.69
C GLY A 94 -8.03 1.32 2.44
N GLY A 95 -8.45 2.53 2.07
CA GLY A 95 -7.91 3.78 2.60
C GLY A 95 -8.53 4.24 3.93
N ILE A 96 -9.15 3.36 4.71
CA ILE A 96 -9.79 3.68 5.98
C ILE A 96 -9.30 2.67 7.02
N PRO A 97 -8.70 3.09 8.15
CA PRO A 97 -8.43 2.22 9.27
C PRO A 97 -9.77 1.67 9.81
N SER A 98 -10.02 0.38 9.62
CA SER A 98 -11.28 -0.26 9.99
C SER A 98 -11.04 -1.68 10.50
N ALA A 99 -12.01 -2.23 11.21
CA ALA A 99 -11.95 -3.60 11.71
C ALA A 99 -11.78 -4.63 10.58
N GLU A 100 -12.35 -4.37 9.41
CA GLU A 100 -12.20 -5.21 8.23
C GLU A 100 -10.74 -5.23 7.74
N ASN A 101 -10.12 -4.05 7.64
CA ASN A 101 -8.68 -3.96 7.28
C ASN A 101 -7.79 -4.54 8.38
N GLU A 102 -8.13 -4.41 9.66
CA GLU A 102 -7.42 -5.08 10.77
C GLU A 102 -7.45 -6.59 10.59
N ALA A 103 -8.62 -7.17 10.33
CA ALA A 103 -8.77 -8.61 10.11
C ALA A 103 -7.97 -9.10 8.88
N ILE A 104 -7.98 -8.34 7.78
CA ILE A 104 -7.22 -8.66 6.57
C ILE A 104 -5.70 -8.64 6.84
N CYS A 105 -5.24 -7.68 7.64
CA CYS A 105 -3.82 -7.49 7.93
C CYS A 105 -3.28 -8.38 9.05
N ALA A 106 -4.11 -9.13 9.77
CA ALA A 106 -3.73 -9.88 10.96
C ALA A 106 -2.55 -10.85 10.76
N SER A 107 -2.37 -11.37 9.54
CA SER A 107 -1.26 -12.26 9.17
C SER A 107 -0.20 -11.59 8.30
N ALA A 108 -0.25 -10.27 8.16
CA ALA A 108 0.81 -9.50 7.50
C ALA A 108 1.93 -9.16 8.49
N THR A 109 3.09 -8.77 7.97
CA THR A 109 4.30 -8.58 8.79
C THR A 109 4.79 -7.14 8.78
N HIS A 110 4.68 -6.46 7.65
CA HIS A 110 5.24 -5.12 7.44
C HIS A 110 4.24 -4.19 6.78
N ALA A 111 4.51 -2.89 6.85
CA ALA A 111 3.71 -1.87 6.18
C ALA A 111 4.57 -0.81 5.50
N VAL A 112 4.09 -0.33 4.36
CA VAL A 112 4.50 0.90 3.69
C VAL A 112 3.36 1.90 3.84
N LEU A 113 3.63 3.05 4.45
CA LEU A 113 2.67 4.13 4.59
C LEU A 113 2.83 5.14 3.45
N LEU A 114 1.73 5.43 2.77
CA LEU A 114 1.68 6.41 1.68
C LEU A 114 0.56 7.42 1.96
N ALA A 115 0.90 8.70 2.10
CA ALA A 115 -0.07 9.75 2.40
C ALA A 115 0.18 11.02 1.59
N GLY A 116 -0.88 11.58 1.00
CA GLY A 116 -0.85 12.91 0.40
C GLY A 116 -0.93 14.02 1.47
N ASP A 117 -1.68 13.77 2.54
CA ASP A 117 -1.73 14.60 3.74
C ASP A 117 -0.94 13.92 4.86
N LEU A 118 0.20 14.49 5.21
CA LEU A 118 1.08 13.96 6.26
C LEU A 118 0.42 14.00 7.66
N GLY A 119 -0.56 14.88 7.87
CA GLY A 119 -1.37 14.92 9.10
C GLY A 119 -2.16 13.64 9.35
N ARG A 120 -2.32 12.79 8.32
CA ARG A 120 -3.00 11.49 8.44
C ARG A 120 -2.07 10.34 8.82
N LEU A 121 -0.73 10.53 8.78
CA LEU A 121 0.22 9.47 9.14
C LEU A 121 0.08 8.96 10.57
N PRO A 122 -0.15 9.80 11.61
CA PRO A 122 -0.31 9.31 12.98
C PRO A 122 -1.41 8.26 13.14
N GLU A 123 -2.55 8.46 12.48
CA GLU A 123 -3.67 7.51 12.45
C GLU A 123 -3.26 6.15 11.87
N TRP A 124 -2.48 6.16 10.79
CA TRP A 124 -2.01 4.95 10.12
C TRP A 124 -0.86 4.26 10.87
N ARG A 125 0.00 5.01 11.54
CA ARG A 125 1.00 4.44 12.46
C ARG A 125 0.32 3.70 13.62
N GLU A 126 -0.73 4.30 14.20
CA GLU A 126 -1.52 3.66 15.25
C GLU A 126 -2.22 2.39 14.76
N PHE A 127 -2.79 2.42 13.54
CA PHE A 127 -3.32 1.23 12.90
C PHE A 127 -2.25 0.13 12.78
N CYS A 128 -1.07 0.44 12.26
CA CYS A 128 0.02 -0.52 12.13
C CYS A 128 0.45 -1.09 13.49
N ARG A 129 0.59 -0.22 14.51
CA ARG A 129 0.92 -0.63 15.87
C ARG A 129 -0.13 -1.59 16.45
N LYS A 130 -1.41 -1.28 16.26
CA LYS A 130 -2.52 -2.12 16.74
C LYS A 130 -2.53 -3.51 16.11
N VAL A 131 -2.22 -3.60 14.82
CA VAL A 131 -2.21 -4.88 14.06
C VAL A 131 -0.87 -5.62 14.21
N GLY A 132 0.17 -4.97 14.75
CA GLY A 132 1.51 -5.56 14.90
C GLY A 132 2.37 -5.49 13.65
N LEU A 133 2.10 -4.55 12.73
CA LEU A 133 2.88 -4.36 11.51
C LEU A 133 4.12 -3.50 11.78
N VAL A 134 5.27 -3.93 11.26
CA VAL A 134 6.50 -3.14 11.24
C VAL A 134 6.45 -2.15 10.08
N VAL A 135 6.46 -0.85 10.36
CA VAL A 135 6.52 0.17 9.32
C VAL A 135 7.93 0.23 8.75
N VAL A 136 8.08 -0.03 7.44
CA VAL A 136 9.39 -0.04 6.74
C VAL A 136 9.61 1.18 5.87
N ALA A 137 8.54 1.87 5.49
CA ALA A 137 8.64 3.12 4.75
C ALA A 137 7.46 4.05 5.04
N GLU A 138 7.74 5.36 5.03
CA GLU A 138 6.76 6.45 5.09
C GLU A 138 7.00 7.40 3.92
N ILE A 139 6.03 7.48 3.01
CA ILE A 139 6.18 8.18 1.75
C ILE A 139 5.12 9.28 1.63
N HIS A 140 5.57 10.50 1.42
CA HIS A 140 4.69 11.59 1.04
C HIS A 140 4.31 11.47 -0.43
N SER A 141 3.02 11.44 -0.74
CA SER A 141 2.49 11.40 -2.10
C SER A 141 1.93 12.76 -2.51
N GLY A 142 2.79 13.61 -3.07
CA GLY A 142 2.41 14.95 -3.52
C GLY A 142 1.91 14.95 -4.96
N TYR A 143 0.59 14.95 -5.19
CA TYR A 143 0.04 14.92 -6.56
C TYR A 143 0.54 16.10 -7.42
N HIS A 144 0.64 17.28 -6.83
CA HIS A 144 1.12 18.50 -7.51
C HIS A 144 2.63 18.75 -7.37
N GLY A 145 3.37 17.80 -6.79
CA GLY A 145 4.83 17.88 -6.72
C GLY A 145 5.46 17.76 -8.10
N THR A 146 6.70 18.21 -8.22
CA THR A 146 7.46 18.22 -9.48
C THR A 146 8.58 17.20 -9.51
N GLU A 147 8.98 16.69 -8.34
CA GLU A 147 10.07 15.73 -8.21
C GLU A 147 9.86 14.77 -7.05
N ASP A 148 10.47 13.60 -7.16
CA ASP A 148 10.57 12.64 -6.06
C ASP A 148 11.78 12.98 -5.19
N THR A 149 11.66 12.77 -3.88
CA THR A 149 12.79 12.86 -2.97
C THR A 149 13.04 11.52 -2.30
N VAL A 150 14.31 11.17 -2.15
CA VAL A 150 14.75 10.03 -1.35
C VAL A 150 15.55 10.58 -0.18
N VAL A 151 14.95 10.58 1.01
CA VAL A 151 15.64 11.02 2.23
C VAL A 151 16.57 9.93 2.76
N GLY A 152 16.17 8.68 2.59
CA GLY A 152 16.90 7.50 3.04
C GLY A 152 16.34 6.85 4.30
N LEU A 153 17.07 5.89 4.84
CA LEU A 153 16.74 5.23 6.09
C LEU A 153 17.06 6.14 7.28
N GLY A 154 16.07 6.37 8.13
CA GLY A 154 16.29 7.03 9.42
C GLY A 154 16.94 6.10 10.44
N ASP A 155 17.31 6.64 11.62
CA ASP A 155 17.87 5.87 12.74
C ASP A 155 16.89 4.82 13.27
N ASP A 156 15.60 4.99 13.01
CA ASP A 156 14.51 4.05 13.31
C ASP A 156 14.34 2.95 12.24
N GLY A 157 15.18 2.92 11.22
CA GLY A 157 15.14 1.96 10.12
C GLY A 157 14.01 2.18 9.12
N ILE A 158 13.27 3.29 9.19
CA ILE A 158 12.18 3.61 8.28
C ILE A 158 12.71 4.40 7.08
N LEU A 159 12.45 3.90 5.88
CA LEU A 159 12.75 4.62 4.64
C LEU A 159 11.79 5.79 4.45
N ARG A 160 12.31 6.99 4.25
CA ARG A 160 11.52 8.20 4.04
C ARG A 160 11.81 8.86 2.71
N GLY A 161 10.80 9.50 2.16
CA GLY A 161 10.88 10.25 0.92
C GLY A 161 9.53 10.70 0.41
N SER A 162 9.50 11.16 -0.83
CA SER A 162 8.27 11.55 -1.51
C SER A 162 8.19 10.98 -2.91
N VAL A 163 6.97 10.79 -3.37
CA VAL A 163 6.63 10.57 -4.77
C VAL A 163 5.69 11.67 -5.22
N HIS A 164 5.81 12.10 -6.46
CA HIS A 164 4.90 13.08 -7.02
C HIS A 164 4.11 12.45 -8.17
N HIS A 165 2.94 13.00 -8.44
CA HIS A 165 2.14 12.75 -9.64
C HIS A 165 2.03 11.27 -10.02
N LEU A 166 1.66 10.43 -9.03
CA LEU A 166 1.41 9.01 -9.29
C LEU A 166 0.12 8.85 -10.09
N GLU A 167 0.23 8.49 -11.35
CA GLU A 167 -0.90 8.24 -12.23
C GLU A 167 -0.98 6.79 -12.71
N ARG A 168 -2.19 6.40 -13.09
CA ARG A 168 -2.44 5.06 -13.65
C ARG A 168 -1.95 5.00 -15.09
N GLY A 169 -1.33 3.86 -15.44
CA GLY A 169 -0.78 3.66 -16.78
C GLY A 169 0.59 4.28 -16.99
N GLU A 170 1.04 5.16 -16.08
CA GLU A 170 2.37 5.74 -16.14
C GLU A 170 3.46 4.74 -15.66
N PRO A 171 4.72 4.90 -16.13
CA PRO A 171 5.84 4.04 -15.73
C PRO A 171 6.33 4.36 -14.31
N ASN A 172 5.44 4.22 -13.32
CA ASN A 172 5.73 4.53 -11.91
C ASN A 172 6.94 3.76 -11.34
N HIS A 173 7.35 2.66 -11.97
CA HIS A 173 8.53 1.88 -11.60
C HIS A 173 9.86 2.62 -11.85
N GLU A 174 9.89 3.63 -12.68
CA GLU A 174 11.07 4.46 -12.96
C GLU A 174 11.30 5.55 -11.92
N ARG A 175 10.29 5.83 -11.09
CA ARG A 175 10.39 6.84 -10.03
C ARG A 175 11.50 6.52 -9.05
N PRO A 176 12.39 7.48 -8.71
CA PRO A 176 13.52 7.24 -7.80
C PRO A 176 13.12 6.61 -6.48
N MET A 177 12.07 7.15 -5.83
CA MET A 177 11.60 6.63 -4.55
C MET A 177 11.02 5.22 -4.66
N VAL A 178 10.32 4.89 -5.76
CA VAL A 178 9.76 3.56 -6.01
C VAL A 178 10.86 2.53 -6.22
N ARG A 179 11.93 2.90 -6.93
CA ARG A 179 13.09 2.02 -7.14
C ARG A 179 13.82 1.72 -5.84
N VAL A 180 14.12 2.74 -5.04
CA VAL A 180 14.78 2.56 -3.74
C VAL A 180 13.94 1.72 -2.80
N LEU A 181 12.62 1.95 -2.77
CA LEU A 181 11.71 1.11 -1.98
C LEU A 181 11.71 -0.34 -2.49
N ALA A 182 11.63 -0.58 -3.80
CA ALA A 182 11.68 -1.93 -4.36
C ALA A 182 12.96 -2.68 -3.98
N GLU A 183 14.13 -2.01 -4.05
CA GLU A 183 15.41 -2.58 -3.64
C GLU A 183 15.43 -2.91 -2.14
N LEU A 184 14.86 -2.05 -1.29
CA LEU A 184 14.71 -2.32 0.14
C LEU A 184 13.88 -3.58 0.38
N LEU A 185 12.70 -3.66 -0.23
CA LEU A 185 11.78 -4.77 -0.05
C LEU A 185 12.37 -6.11 -0.54
N VAL A 186 13.11 -6.10 -1.65
CA VAL A 186 13.82 -7.28 -2.16
C VAL A 186 14.88 -7.74 -1.18
N ARG A 187 15.73 -6.83 -0.68
CA ARG A 187 16.75 -7.18 0.33
C ARG A 187 16.13 -7.79 1.58
N MET A 188 15.04 -7.21 2.09
CA MET A 188 14.33 -7.73 3.26
C MET A 188 13.78 -9.14 3.01
N ALA A 189 13.13 -9.36 1.86
CA ALA A 189 12.57 -10.65 1.50
C ALA A 189 13.65 -11.74 1.41
N THR A 190 14.80 -11.43 0.80
CA THR A 190 15.92 -12.38 0.66
C THR A 190 16.54 -12.75 2.01
N VAL A 191 16.62 -11.81 2.97
CA VAL A 191 17.15 -12.09 4.32
C VAL A 191 16.20 -12.97 5.13
N GLU A 192 14.89 -12.82 4.96
CA GLU A 192 13.90 -13.69 5.62
C GLU A 192 13.92 -15.14 5.10
N GLU A 193 14.22 -15.35 3.82
CA GLU A 193 14.31 -16.70 3.23
C GLU A 193 15.53 -17.50 3.72
N GLN A 194 16.55 -16.84 4.27
CA GLN A 194 17.78 -17.47 4.74
C GLN A 194 17.74 -17.85 6.24
N LYS A 195 16.64 -17.53 6.95
CA LYS A 195 16.43 -17.87 8.37
C LYS A 195 15.52 -19.07 8.56
#